data_4a7693fecf1b39101be5c1f7cfb64571
#
_entry.id   4a7693fecf1b39101be5c1f7cfb64571
#
_cell.length_a   1.000
_cell.length_b   1.000
_cell.length_c   1.000
_cell.angle_alpha   90.00
_cell.angle_beta   90.00
_cell.angle_gamma   90.00
#
_symmetry.space_group_name_H-M   'P 1'
#
loop_
_entity.id
_entity.type
_entity.pdbx_description
1 polymer ?
#
loop_
_entity_poly.entity_id
_entity_poly.type
_entity_poly.pdbx_seq_one_letter_code
_entity_poly.pdbx_strand_id
1 'polypeptide(L)'
;MWRGTEVATIGDPAKVPLPVDISIRADGKGLWVNTFMDGMTRYFDLSNPEAPKQTYAKQTGRQVNMISQSWDGKRVYITSSLLERWDKAGADNEQFLRAFNWDGKELKPAFEVDFAKEKLGRAHHMKFSARATGVAQADDTAVSTPGY
;
A
#
# COMPACT_ATOMS: atom_id res chain seq x y z
N MET A 1 23.33 -13.41 14.60
CA MET A 1 21.97 -14.00 14.71
C MET A 1 20.96 -12.87 14.81
N TRP A 2 20.04 -12.72 13.86
CA TRP A 2 18.99 -11.73 13.91
C TRP A 2 17.94 -12.15 14.95
N ARG A 3 17.52 -11.22 15.79
CA ARG A 3 16.41 -11.44 16.73
C ARG A 3 15.24 -10.58 16.29
N GLY A 4 14.08 -11.19 16.12
CA GLY A 4 12.83 -10.46 15.94
C GLY A 4 12.34 -9.97 17.30
N THR A 5 11.88 -8.73 17.36
CA THR A 5 11.21 -8.15 18.53
C THR A 5 9.85 -7.61 18.07
N GLU A 6 8.79 -7.96 18.75
CA GLU A 6 7.49 -7.33 18.53
C GLU A 6 7.54 -5.89 19.06
N VAL A 7 7.29 -4.93 18.18
CA VAL A 7 7.34 -3.50 18.53
C VAL A 7 5.98 -2.84 18.48
N ALA A 8 5.00 -3.47 17.83
CA ALA A 8 3.61 -3.01 17.76
C ALA A 8 2.66 -4.15 17.43
N THR A 9 1.44 -4.08 17.96
CA THR A 9 0.32 -4.94 17.57
C THR A 9 -0.63 -4.16 16.67
N ILE A 10 -1.04 -4.75 15.55
CA ILE A 10 -1.89 -4.10 14.55
C ILE A 10 -3.32 -4.60 14.67
N GLY A 11 -4.25 -3.68 14.93
CA GLY A 11 -5.68 -3.96 15.04
C GLY A 11 -6.01 -4.79 16.27
N ASP A 12 -7.14 -5.51 16.23
CA ASP A 12 -7.58 -6.42 17.27
C ASP A 12 -7.10 -7.85 16.97
N PRO A 13 -6.16 -8.40 17.75
CA PRO A 13 -5.62 -9.74 17.48
C PRO A 13 -6.70 -10.84 17.50
N ALA A 14 -7.78 -10.65 18.26
CA ALA A 14 -8.88 -11.61 18.33
C ALA A 14 -9.68 -11.68 17.01
N LYS A 15 -9.64 -10.62 16.21
CA LYS A 15 -10.33 -10.52 14.92
C LYS A 15 -9.43 -10.83 13.73
N VAL A 16 -8.16 -11.11 13.97
CA VAL A 16 -7.15 -11.46 12.93
C VAL A 16 -7.25 -10.52 11.72
N PRO A 17 -6.82 -9.26 11.83
CA PRO A 17 -6.99 -8.28 10.75
C PRO A 17 -6.22 -8.63 9.47
N LEU A 18 -5.29 -9.55 9.53
CA LEU A 18 -4.48 -10.07 8.45
C LEU A 18 -3.67 -8.98 7.72
N PRO A 19 -2.53 -8.54 8.28
CA PRO A 19 -1.58 -7.68 7.56
C PRO A 19 -1.07 -8.39 6.31
N VAL A 20 -1.18 -7.75 5.14
CA VAL A 20 -0.86 -8.38 3.85
C VAL A 20 0.23 -7.65 3.07
N ASP A 21 0.34 -6.34 3.22
CA ASP A 21 1.36 -5.56 2.53
C ASP A 21 1.77 -4.32 3.30
N ILE A 22 3.01 -3.88 3.05
CA ILE A 22 3.61 -2.70 3.67
C ILE A 22 4.34 -1.85 2.63
N SER A 23 4.40 -0.55 2.89
CA SER A 23 5.19 0.39 2.09
C SER A 23 5.90 1.40 3.00
N ILE A 24 7.23 1.35 3.01
CA ILE A 24 8.06 2.27 3.79
C ILE A 24 8.33 3.51 2.95
N ARG A 25 8.24 4.70 3.55
CA ARG A 25 8.61 5.95 2.90
C ARG A 25 10.09 5.96 2.53
N ALA A 26 10.42 6.68 1.46
CA ALA A 26 11.80 6.80 0.99
C ALA A 26 12.77 7.37 2.05
N ASP A 27 12.28 8.20 2.98
CA ASP A 27 13.05 8.75 4.10
C ASP A 27 13.16 7.80 5.31
N GLY A 28 12.54 6.62 5.25
CA GLY A 28 12.52 5.64 6.33
C GLY A 28 11.68 6.02 7.56
N LYS A 29 11.01 7.18 7.56
CA LYS A 29 10.31 7.72 8.74
C LYS A 29 8.82 7.43 8.79
N GLY A 30 8.30 6.67 7.86
CA GLY A 30 6.90 6.32 7.83
C GLY A 30 6.64 4.98 7.18
N LEU A 31 5.63 4.28 7.65
CA LEU A 31 5.24 2.96 7.20
C LEU A 31 3.73 2.91 6.99
N TRP A 32 3.33 2.53 5.80
CA TRP A 32 1.96 2.13 5.50
C TRP A 32 1.79 0.64 5.68
N VAL A 33 0.67 0.23 6.22
CA VAL A 33 0.27 -1.19 6.39
C VAL A 33 -1.17 -1.36 5.96
N ASN A 34 -1.41 -2.29 5.04
CA ASN A 34 -2.76 -2.74 4.71
C ASN A 34 -3.10 -4.01 5.48
N THR A 35 -4.33 -4.06 5.99
CA THR A 35 -4.90 -5.27 6.59
C THR A 35 -6.14 -5.69 5.81
N PHE A 36 -6.14 -6.96 5.36
CA PHE A 36 -7.09 -7.46 4.38
C PHE A 36 -8.49 -7.65 4.95
N MET A 37 -8.60 -8.26 6.13
CA MET A 37 -9.88 -8.71 6.67
C MET A 37 -10.76 -7.56 7.19
N ASP A 38 -10.16 -6.47 7.63
CA ASP A 38 -10.88 -5.29 8.11
C ASP A 38 -10.90 -4.13 7.10
N GLY A 39 -10.21 -4.30 5.96
CA GLY A 39 -10.15 -3.31 4.88
C GLY A 39 -9.47 -2.00 5.27
N MET A 40 -8.58 -2.04 6.26
CA MET A 40 -7.94 -0.85 6.82
C MET A 40 -6.57 -0.59 6.21
N THR A 41 -6.30 0.69 5.96
CA THR A 41 -4.97 1.23 5.66
C THR A 41 -4.51 2.04 6.85
N ARG A 42 -3.34 1.69 7.40
CA ARG A 42 -2.77 2.29 8.60
C ARG A 42 -1.45 2.95 8.31
N TYR A 43 -1.17 4.05 8.99
CA TYR A 43 0.13 4.73 8.92
C TYR A 43 0.80 4.76 10.28
N PHE A 44 2.07 4.40 10.29
CA PHE A 44 2.93 4.41 11.46
C PHE A 44 4.04 5.44 11.27
N ASP A 45 4.25 6.27 12.28
CA ASP A 45 5.44 7.10 12.42
C ASP A 45 6.59 6.22 12.91
N LEU A 46 7.67 6.20 12.14
CA LEU A 46 8.91 5.49 12.41
C LEU A 46 10.06 6.41 12.84
N SER A 47 9.78 7.62 13.30
CA SER A 47 10.83 8.53 13.82
C SER A 47 11.64 7.88 14.94
N ASN A 48 11.02 7.00 15.72
CA ASN A 48 11.69 6.01 16.55
C ASN A 48 11.33 4.61 16.07
N PRO A 49 12.19 3.92 15.31
CA PRO A 49 11.87 2.62 14.74
C PRO A 49 11.74 1.50 15.77
N GLU A 50 12.28 1.69 16.98
CA GLU A 50 12.12 0.74 18.09
C GLU A 50 10.77 0.89 18.81
N ALA A 51 10.06 1.99 18.55
CA ALA A 51 8.74 2.27 19.12
C ALA A 51 7.83 2.95 18.08
N PRO A 52 7.43 2.25 17.00
CA PRO A 52 6.58 2.79 15.97
C PRO A 52 5.21 3.18 16.53
N LYS A 53 4.69 4.32 16.08
CA LYS A 53 3.39 4.83 16.55
C LYS A 53 2.39 4.85 15.41
N GLN A 54 1.26 4.16 15.56
CA GLN A 54 0.15 4.33 14.64
C GLN A 54 -0.45 5.73 14.83
N THR A 55 -0.36 6.57 13.80
CA THR A 55 -0.85 7.95 13.83
C THR A 55 -2.08 8.15 12.96
N TYR A 56 -2.39 7.17 12.09
CA TYR A 56 -3.55 7.24 11.21
C TYR A 56 -4.08 5.85 10.88
N ALA A 57 -5.41 5.77 10.67
CA ALA A 57 -6.09 4.60 10.13
C ALA A 57 -7.36 5.02 9.39
N LYS A 58 -7.62 4.40 8.25
CA LYS A 58 -8.84 4.61 7.46
C LYS A 58 -9.26 3.31 6.80
N GLN A 59 -10.56 3.04 6.80
CA GLN A 59 -11.10 1.99 5.94
C GLN A 59 -11.10 2.49 4.50
N THR A 60 -10.35 1.81 3.63
CA THR A 60 -10.16 2.20 2.25
C THR A 60 -10.80 1.24 1.25
N GLY A 61 -11.34 0.14 1.73
CA GLY A 61 -12.12 -0.85 1.00
C GLY A 61 -12.77 -1.83 1.99
N ARG A 62 -13.51 -2.81 1.51
CA ARG A 62 -13.98 -3.94 2.34
C ARG A 62 -12.84 -4.90 2.59
N GLN A 63 -12.06 -5.16 1.54
CA GLN A 63 -10.79 -5.90 1.59
C GLN A 63 -9.75 -5.10 0.83
N VAL A 64 -8.57 -4.93 1.41
CA VAL A 64 -7.45 -4.21 0.79
C VAL A 64 -6.21 -5.08 0.81
N ASN A 65 -5.44 -5.03 -0.28
CA ASN A 65 -4.25 -5.85 -0.40
C ASN A 65 -3.00 -4.99 -0.54
N MET A 66 -2.50 -4.80 -1.77
CA MET A 66 -1.23 -4.15 -1.99
C MET A 66 -1.31 -2.64 -1.79
N ILE A 67 -0.21 -2.08 -1.31
CA ILE A 67 -0.05 -0.66 -1.09
C ILE A 67 1.26 -0.18 -1.71
N SER A 68 1.17 0.90 -2.46
CA SER A 68 2.33 1.58 -3.02
C SER A 68 2.23 3.08 -2.76
N GLN A 69 3.36 3.73 -2.65
CA GLN A 69 3.40 5.18 -2.49
C GLN A 69 4.37 5.81 -3.49
N SER A 70 4.12 7.08 -3.84
CA SER A 70 5.07 7.88 -4.61
C SER A 70 6.34 8.14 -3.81
N TRP A 71 7.46 8.40 -4.50
CA TRP A 71 8.76 8.65 -3.87
C TRP A 71 8.74 9.85 -2.91
N ASP A 72 7.91 10.85 -3.20
CA ASP A 72 7.71 12.02 -2.33
C ASP A 72 6.78 11.74 -1.13
N GLY A 73 6.19 10.53 -1.07
CA GLY A 73 5.26 10.11 -0.02
C GLY A 73 3.92 10.84 -0.02
N LYS A 74 3.61 11.62 -1.06
CA LYS A 74 2.37 12.42 -1.12
C LYS A 74 1.18 11.71 -1.76
N ARG A 75 1.42 10.57 -2.39
CA ARG A 75 0.37 9.76 -3.01
C ARG A 75 0.46 8.32 -2.53
N VAL A 76 -0.69 7.73 -2.27
CA VAL A 76 -0.83 6.35 -1.84
C VAL A 76 -1.82 5.66 -2.76
N TYR A 77 -1.50 4.45 -3.17
CA TYR A 77 -2.29 3.64 -4.09
C TYR A 77 -2.55 2.28 -3.47
N ILE A 78 -3.78 1.83 -3.54
CA ILE A 78 -4.26 0.64 -2.86
C ILE A 78 -5.02 -0.21 -3.85
N THR A 79 -4.80 -1.52 -3.83
CA THR A 79 -5.57 -2.49 -4.60
C THR A 79 -6.34 -3.42 -3.69
N SER A 80 -7.38 -4.07 -4.21
CA SER A 80 -8.25 -4.96 -3.46
C SER A 80 -7.92 -6.44 -3.61
N SER A 81 -7.27 -6.85 -4.72
CA SER A 81 -7.13 -8.27 -5.04
C SER A 81 -5.97 -8.92 -4.31
N LEU A 82 -6.24 -9.97 -3.56
CA LEU A 82 -5.22 -10.82 -2.93
C LEU A 82 -5.02 -12.13 -3.71
N LEU A 83 -6.01 -13.01 -3.66
CA LEU A 83 -6.03 -14.30 -4.35
C LEU A 83 -7.45 -14.56 -4.83
N GLU A 84 -7.60 -15.11 -6.04
CA GLU A 84 -8.91 -15.31 -6.66
C GLU A 84 -9.91 -16.07 -5.77
N ARG A 85 -9.45 -17.08 -5.04
CA ARG A 85 -10.31 -17.86 -4.14
C ARG A 85 -10.75 -17.06 -2.91
N TRP A 86 -9.86 -16.25 -2.37
CA TRP A 86 -10.14 -15.42 -1.19
C TRP A 86 -10.99 -14.22 -1.55
N ASP A 87 -10.74 -13.61 -2.69
CA ASP A 87 -11.56 -12.53 -3.22
C ASP A 87 -13.00 -12.97 -3.46
N LYS A 88 -13.21 -14.21 -3.89
CA LYS A 88 -14.56 -14.79 -4.07
C LYS A 88 -15.23 -15.17 -2.75
N ALA A 89 -14.47 -15.58 -1.75
CA ALA A 89 -14.99 -15.87 -0.41
C ALA A 89 -15.27 -14.59 0.38
N GLY A 90 -14.69 -13.47 -0.02
CA GLY A 90 -15.01 -12.16 0.51
C GLY A 90 -16.44 -11.76 0.18
N ALA A 91 -17.09 -11.10 1.11
CA ALA A 91 -18.47 -10.63 0.98
C ALA A 91 -18.62 -9.50 -0.06
N ASP A 92 -17.59 -9.17 -0.78
CA ASP A 92 -17.54 -8.13 -1.76
C ASP A 92 -17.01 -8.63 -3.10
N ASN A 93 -17.41 -7.96 -4.13
CA ASN A 93 -16.82 -8.10 -5.46
C ASN A 93 -16.06 -6.83 -5.84
N GLU A 94 -15.57 -6.08 -4.84
CA GLU A 94 -14.78 -4.91 -5.10
C GLU A 94 -13.46 -5.30 -5.77
N GLN A 95 -13.26 -4.82 -6.98
CA GLN A 95 -12.00 -4.96 -7.71
C GLN A 95 -11.54 -3.57 -8.13
N PHE A 96 -10.62 -3.01 -7.39
CA PHE A 96 -10.24 -1.62 -7.58
C PHE A 96 -8.75 -1.36 -7.50
N LEU A 97 -8.35 -0.24 -8.11
CA LEU A 97 -7.19 0.56 -7.75
C LEU A 97 -7.70 1.90 -7.25
N ARG A 98 -7.44 2.23 -6.00
CA ARG A 98 -7.76 3.53 -5.39
C ARG A 98 -6.50 4.33 -5.15
N ALA A 99 -6.53 5.59 -5.58
CA ALA A 99 -5.46 6.55 -5.35
C ALA A 99 -5.91 7.63 -4.38
N PHE A 100 -5.01 7.98 -3.46
CA PHE A 100 -5.22 9.00 -2.45
C PHE A 100 -4.06 10.00 -2.44
N ASN A 101 -4.36 11.26 -2.18
CA ASN A 101 -3.36 12.24 -1.77
C ASN A 101 -3.19 12.16 -0.25
N TRP A 102 -1.93 12.18 0.21
CA TRP A 102 -1.57 12.20 1.62
C TRP A 102 -0.99 13.57 2.00
N ASP A 103 -1.58 14.24 2.97
CA ASP A 103 -1.15 15.57 3.44
C ASP A 103 -0.38 15.52 4.78
N GLY A 104 -0.03 14.32 5.24
CA GLY A 104 0.60 14.09 6.54
C GLY A 104 -0.39 13.81 7.67
N LYS A 105 -1.70 13.96 7.43
CA LYS A 105 -2.77 13.78 8.42
C LYS A 105 -3.91 12.92 7.92
N GLU A 106 -4.24 13.04 6.63
CA GLU A 106 -5.42 12.38 6.06
C GLU A 106 -5.19 11.91 4.62
N LEU A 107 -5.77 10.75 4.28
CA LEU A 107 -5.89 10.26 2.91
C LEU A 107 -7.14 10.88 2.25
N LYS A 108 -6.91 11.74 1.25
CA LYS A 108 -7.95 12.37 0.44
C LYS A 108 -8.08 11.63 -0.88
N PRO A 109 -9.27 11.12 -1.26
CA PRO A 109 -9.46 10.44 -2.53
C PRO A 109 -8.98 11.30 -3.70
N ALA A 110 -8.27 10.69 -4.65
CA ALA A 110 -7.79 11.34 -5.86
C ALA A 110 -8.47 10.77 -7.10
N PHE A 111 -8.39 9.45 -7.29
CA PHE A 111 -9.15 8.74 -8.32
C PHE A 111 -9.32 7.26 -7.96
N GLU A 112 -10.21 6.61 -8.68
CA GLU A 112 -10.45 5.16 -8.60
C GLU A 112 -10.60 4.58 -10.00
N VAL A 113 -10.06 3.37 -10.19
CA VAL A 113 -10.39 2.51 -11.31
C VAL A 113 -11.13 1.30 -10.76
N ASP A 114 -12.38 1.15 -11.15
CA ASP A 114 -13.21 -0.02 -10.84
C ASP A 114 -12.97 -1.09 -11.90
N PHE A 115 -12.15 -2.07 -11.56
CA PHE A 115 -11.77 -3.14 -12.48
C PHE A 115 -12.91 -4.08 -12.81
N ALA A 116 -13.91 -4.23 -11.92
CA ALA A 116 -15.09 -5.03 -12.18
C ALA A 116 -15.98 -4.35 -13.24
N LYS A 117 -16.24 -3.05 -13.06
CA LYS A 117 -17.03 -2.24 -14.00
C LYS A 117 -16.37 -2.15 -15.37
N GLU A 118 -15.07 -1.89 -15.39
CA GLU A 118 -14.29 -1.73 -16.64
C GLU A 118 -13.92 -3.08 -17.28
N LYS A 119 -14.27 -4.21 -16.66
CA LYS A 119 -13.99 -5.58 -17.15
C LYS A 119 -12.48 -5.84 -17.34
N LEU A 120 -11.64 -5.24 -16.50
CA LEU A 120 -10.19 -5.32 -16.58
C LEU A 120 -9.61 -6.50 -15.78
N GLY A 121 -10.44 -7.34 -15.15
CA GLY A 121 -9.99 -8.41 -14.28
C GLY A 121 -9.68 -7.92 -12.86
N ARG A 122 -8.50 -8.24 -12.34
CA ARG A 122 -8.14 -7.98 -10.93
C ARG A 122 -6.84 -7.18 -10.83
N ALA A 123 -6.87 -6.09 -10.09
CA ALA A 123 -5.69 -5.30 -9.77
C ALA A 123 -4.96 -5.93 -8.58
N HIS A 124 -3.73 -6.43 -8.79
CA HIS A 124 -2.95 -7.00 -7.69
C HIS A 124 -1.91 -6.03 -7.14
N HIS A 125 -1.02 -5.50 -7.98
CA HIS A 125 0.06 -4.63 -7.51
C HIS A 125 0.35 -3.50 -8.50
N MET A 126 0.94 -2.42 -8.00
CA MET A 126 1.36 -1.30 -8.80
C MET A 126 2.80 -0.88 -8.44
N LYS A 127 3.58 -0.51 -9.45
CA LYS A 127 4.91 0.08 -9.27
C LYS A 127 5.00 1.40 -10.02
N PHE A 128 5.75 2.34 -9.45
CA PHE A 128 6.06 3.61 -10.10
C PHE A 128 7.41 3.54 -10.81
N SER A 129 7.46 4.11 -12.01
CA SER A 129 8.73 4.53 -12.59
C SER A 129 9.15 5.89 -12.03
N ALA A 130 10.43 6.24 -12.10
CA ALA A 130 10.93 7.55 -11.69
C ALA A 130 10.22 8.71 -12.43
N ARG A 131 9.85 8.52 -13.69
CA ARG A 131 9.08 9.50 -14.49
C ARG A 131 7.68 9.76 -13.93
N ALA A 132 7.00 8.72 -13.47
CA ALA A 132 5.64 8.84 -12.93
C ALA A 132 5.60 9.60 -11.59
N THR A 133 6.72 9.68 -10.89
CA THR A 133 6.82 10.36 -9.58
C THR A 133 7.21 11.83 -9.67
N GLY A 134 7.54 12.33 -10.86
CA GLY A 134 8.04 13.70 -11.03
C GLY A 134 9.43 13.93 -10.44
N VAL A 135 10.14 12.89 -10.05
CA VAL A 135 11.55 12.97 -9.67
C VAL A 135 12.36 13.08 -10.94
N ALA A 136 13.13 14.15 -11.09
CA ALA A 136 14.08 14.27 -12.19
C ALA A 136 15.04 13.07 -12.12
N GLN A 137 15.14 12.31 -13.21
CA GLN A 137 16.17 11.28 -13.33
C GLN A 137 17.54 11.94 -13.25
N ALA A 138 18.36 11.52 -12.29
CA ALA A 138 19.80 11.57 -12.50
C ALA A 138 20.07 10.72 -13.74
N ASP A 139 20.75 11.31 -14.71
CA ASP A 139 21.08 10.76 -16.03
C ASP A 139 21.32 9.23 -16.01
N ASP A 140 20.35 8.47 -16.48
CA ASP A 140 20.54 7.07 -16.85
C ASP A 140 21.22 7.03 -18.23
N THR A 141 22.47 7.46 -18.26
CA THR A 141 23.35 7.15 -19.38
C THR A 141 23.73 5.68 -19.27
N ALA A 142 23.08 4.89 -20.12
CA ALA A 142 23.55 3.63 -20.64
C ALA A 142 23.72 2.44 -19.66
N VAL A 143 22.66 1.66 -19.53
CA VAL A 143 22.85 0.21 -19.55
C VAL A 143 22.31 -0.31 -20.90
N SER A 144 23.19 -0.43 -21.85
CA SER A 144 22.96 -1.22 -23.06
C SER A 144 22.77 -2.67 -22.60
N THR A 145 21.60 -3.21 -22.75
CA THR A 145 21.34 -4.65 -22.64
C THR A 145 22.08 -5.36 -23.78
N PRO A 146 22.95 -6.32 -23.49
CA PRO A 146 23.43 -7.24 -24.55
C PRO A 146 22.23 -8.09 -24.96
N GLY A 147 21.95 -8.11 -26.27
CA GLY A 147 20.94 -8.99 -26.84
C GLY A 147 21.27 -10.46 -26.61
N TYR A 148 20.24 -11.20 -26.29
CA TYR A 148 20.11 -12.63 -26.51
C TYR A 148 18.90 -12.86 -27.41
#